data_adf44f34a231e44469fc3d7208653a02
#
_entry.id   adf44f34a231e44469fc3d7208653a02
#
_cell.length_a   1.000
_cell.length_b   1.000
_cell.length_c   1.000
_cell.angle_alpha   90.00
_cell.angle_beta   90.00
_cell.angle_gamma   90.00
#
_symmetry.space_group_name_H-M   'P 1'
#
loop_
_entity.id
_entity.type
_entity.pdbx_description
1 polymer ?
#
loop_
_entity_poly.entity_id
_entity_poly.type
_entity_poly.pdbx_seq_one_letter_code
_entity_poly.pdbx_strand_id
1 'polypeptide(L)'
;VSKNGKVLYSIYDKGSYNIALLDKIFYIEDDFVGYGEDYNSNNELNPPIVELNNSKSKTYEDQFPNMFIMPKLMMDYGTLKPGFYFSSSEIINRLSLFGGASVNKLNDVDLFFIFDFKRFYPTIYFETYYLTRNTTDNSLYQGAYPINDDIKFRLVQFRSGLKLPFYGSLFDLSVTRQWYRAFIQEEVMTNEYGVLEAGAAYDYFRGWSINSAWSFNVVKNTLDKSINPSKGFSLSTLLDLEKNDFIEGLNLSDSGTLLEEFKPNNLARFQINGTYHYELPWEKRWTVSLKTHAGWISDQSVDPFFHFYLGGMPGIRGYPFYAIQGTNSALFDAIFRIPVFREKHYKFKWMIFQNSTLGAIFQAGDAWVDNFSMKRSLGIQWRLNGFSFYNFPTAIELEYHQPLDKFDKEINEEKITYGEKGRAYLKILFDF
;
A
#
# COMPACT_ATOMS: atom_id res chain seq x y z
N VAL A 1 23.81 1.85 -35.32
CA VAL A 1 25.27 1.95 -35.63
C VAL A 1 25.58 3.39 -36.02
N SER A 2 26.59 3.98 -35.36
CA SER A 2 27.01 5.33 -35.69
C SER A 2 27.89 5.33 -36.97
N LYS A 3 28.09 6.51 -37.60
CA LYS A 3 29.01 6.65 -38.74
C LYS A 3 30.45 6.20 -38.44
N ASN A 4 30.82 6.09 -37.16
CA ASN A 4 32.13 5.68 -36.68
C ASN A 4 32.20 4.19 -36.28
N GLY A 5 31.21 3.39 -36.66
CA GLY A 5 31.15 1.95 -36.36
C GLY A 5 30.79 1.59 -34.89
N LYS A 6 30.41 2.58 -34.09
CA LYS A 6 29.96 2.32 -32.70
C LYS A 6 28.53 1.78 -32.69
N VAL A 7 28.28 0.76 -31.88
CA VAL A 7 26.95 0.15 -31.72
C VAL A 7 26.42 0.39 -30.32
N LEU A 8 25.23 0.98 -30.25
CA LEU A 8 24.47 1.04 -29.02
C LEU A 8 23.55 -0.18 -28.96
N TYR A 9 23.55 -0.88 -27.85
CA TYR A 9 22.67 -2.02 -27.61
C TYR A 9 22.16 -2.05 -26.17
N SER A 10 21.06 -2.73 -25.98
CA SER A 10 20.50 -2.95 -24.65
C SER A 10 21.07 -4.24 -24.07
N ILE A 11 21.62 -4.18 -22.87
CA ILE A 11 22.11 -5.33 -22.12
C ILE A 11 21.35 -5.44 -20.80
N TYR A 12 20.95 -6.65 -20.45
CA TYR A 12 20.39 -6.96 -19.15
C TYR A 12 21.54 -7.30 -18.19
N ASP A 13 21.76 -6.43 -17.20
CA ASP A 13 22.79 -6.61 -16.17
C ASP A 13 22.24 -6.27 -14.80
N LYS A 14 22.42 -7.17 -13.82
CA LYS A 14 22.04 -6.99 -12.42
C LYS A 14 20.58 -6.60 -12.18
N GLY A 15 19.65 -7.23 -12.89
CA GLY A 15 18.23 -6.99 -12.74
C GLY A 15 17.69 -5.75 -13.42
N SER A 16 18.47 -5.11 -14.30
CA SER A 16 18.03 -3.95 -15.08
C SER A 16 18.55 -3.96 -16.52
N TYR A 17 17.77 -3.35 -17.41
CA TYR A 17 18.26 -3.06 -18.76
C TYR A 17 19.11 -1.79 -18.74
N ASN A 18 20.33 -1.89 -19.28
CA ASN A 18 21.26 -0.79 -19.42
C ASN A 18 21.57 -0.58 -20.91
N ILE A 19 21.89 0.66 -21.29
CA ILE A 19 22.39 0.95 -22.63
C ILE A 19 23.90 0.82 -22.57
N ALA A 20 24.45 -0.06 -23.39
CA ALA A 20 25.89 -0.26 -23.53
C ALA A 20 26.35 0.26 -24.91
N LEU A 21 27.57 0.76 -24.95
CA LEU A 21 28.24 1.22 -26.16
C LEU A 21 29.37 0.26 -26.49
N LEU A 22 29.30 -0.35 -27.65
CA LEU A 22 30.42 -1.11 -28.22
C LEU A 22 31.22 -0.16 -29.11
N ASP A 23 32.44 0.19 -28.68
CA ASP A 23 33.32 1.15 -29.39
C ASP A 23 33.95 0.56 -30.62
N LYS A 24 34.23 -0.74 -30.66
CA LYS A 24 34.79 -1.46 -31.79
C LYS A 24 34.11 -2.81 -31.95
N ILE A 25 33.69 -3.08 -33.18
CA ILE A 25 33.26 -4.43 -33.56
C ILE A 25 34.52 -5.16 -33.96
N PHE A 26 34.94 -6.17 -33.18
CA PHE A 26 35.99 -7.07 -33.62
C PHE A 26 35.38 -8.05 -34.62
N TYR A 27 35.92 -8.05 -35.85
CA TYR A 27 35.58 -9.08 -36.81
C TYR A 27 36.15 -10.41 -36.25
N ILE A 28 35.29 -11.31 -35.91
CA ILE A 28 35.68 -12.71 -35.71
C ILE A 28 35.73 -13.28 -37.11
N GLU A 29 36.92 -13.62 -37.61
CA GLU A 29 37.03 -14.40 -38.83
C GLU A 29 36.22 -15.66 -38.65
N ASP A 30 35.23 -15.85 -39.52
CA ASP A 30 34.31 -16.95 -39.49
C ASP A 30 35.08 -18.25 -39.81
N ASP A 31 35.67 -18.88 -38.80
CA ASP A 31 36.00 -20.30 -38.90
C ASP A 31 34.65 -21.02 -38.79
N PHE A 32 34.04 -21.19 -39.95
CA PHE A 32 32.98 -22.13 -40.25
C PHE A 32 31.97 -22.35 -39.09
N VAL A 33 31.22 -21.33 -38.73
CA VAL A 33 29.93 -21.56 -38.08
C VAL A 33 29.06 -22.20 -39.16
N GLY A 34 28.88 -23.50 -39.11
CA GLY A 34 27.96 -24.21 -40.00
C GLY A 34 26.52 -23.77 -39.74
N TYR A 35 26.21 -22.55 -40.20
CA TYR A 35 24.82 -22.25 -40.53
C TYR A 35 24.47 -23.21 -41.64
N GLY A 36 23.63 -24.18 -41.37
CA GLY A 36 23.19 -25.09 -42.40
C GLY A 36 22.72 -24.24 -43.55
N GLU A 37 23.51 -24.28 -44.65
CA GLU A 37 23.19 -23.58 -45.93
C GLU A 37 21.78 -23.94 -46.41
N ASP A 38 21.21 -25.01 -45.87
CA ASP A 38 19.89 -25.50 -46.22
C ASP A 38 18.70 -24.80 -45.52
N TYR A 39 18.94 -24.02 -44.47
CA TYR A 39 17.83 -23.37 -43.76
C TYR A 39 17.29 -22.11 -44.47
N ASN A 40 18.10 -21.49 -45.30
CA ASN A 40 17.73 -20.26 -46.00
C ASN A 40 17.62 -20.41 -47.51
N SER A 41 18.04 -21.54 -48.11
CA SER A 41 18.07 -21.70 -49.55
C SER A 41 16.70 -21.93 -50.22
N ASN A 42 15.68 -22.26 -49.47
CA ASN A 42 14.34 -22.48 -49.99
C ASN A 42 13.23 -21.55 -49.50
N ASN A 43 13.57 -20.70 -48.56
CA ASN A 43 12.71 -19.59 -48.21
C ASN A 43 13.35 -18.32 -48.79
N GLU A 44 13.10 -18.06 -50.06
CA GLU A 44 13.03 -16.69 -50.48
C GLU A 44 12.11 -16.02 -49.44
N LEU A 45 12.70 -15.22 -48.55
CA LEU A 45 11.97 -14.25 -47.73
C LEU A 45 11.43 -13.18 -48.72
N ASN A 46 10.60 -13.61 -49.63
CA ASN A 46 9.59 -12.75 -50.12
C ASN A 46 8.52 -12.74 -48.99
N PRO A 47 8.58 -11.73 -48.09
CA PRO A 47 7.41 -11.53 -47.28
C PRO A 47 6.25 -11.51 -48.24
N PRO A 48 5.15 -12.27 -48.05
CA PRO A 48 4.02 -12.17 -48.93
C PRO A 48 3.81 -10.67 -49.09
N ILE A 49 3.84 -10.16 -50.35
CA ILE A 49 3.42 -8.80 -50.63
C ILE A 49 2.00 -8.77 -50.11
N VAL A 50 1.84 -8.45 -48.85
CA VAL A 50 0.55 -8.11 -48.28
C VAL A 50 0.22 -6.85 -49.06
N GLU A 51 -0.56 -7.03 -50.16
CA GLU A 51 -1.23 -5.90 -50.76
C GLU A 51 -1.87 -5.22 -49.56
N LEU A 52 -1.31 -4.10 -49.16
CA LEU A 52 -1.96 -3.22 -48.21
C LEU A 52 -3.23 -2.81 -48.93
N ASN A 53 -4.25 -3.68 -48.81
CA ASN A 53 -5.59 -3.30 -49.16
C ASN A 53 -5.75 -1.91 -48.56
N ASN A 54 -6.12 -0.94 -49.38
CA ASN A 54 -6.44 0.43 -48.96
C ASN A 54 -7.54 0.38 -47.90
N SER A 55 -7.21 -0.13 -46.75
CA SER A 55 -8.08 -0.16 -45.60
C SER A 55 -8.24 1.31 -45.18
N LYS A 56 -9.37 1.88 -45.54
CA LYS A 56 -9.74 3.21 -45.11
C LYS A 56 -9.60 3.22 -43.61
N SER A 57 -8.80 4.12 -43.09
CA SER A 57 -8.68 4.32 -41.64
C SER A 57 -10.07 4.56 -41.07
N LYS A 58 -10.47 3.73 -40.12
CA LYS A 58 -11.74 3.93 -39.40
C LYS A 58 -11.41 4.70 -38.11
N THR A 59 -12.33 5.56 -37.74
CA THR A 59 -12.27 6.18 -36.41
C THR A 59 -12.28 5.07 -35.38
N TYR A 60 -11.35 5.15 -34.41
CA TYR A 60 -11.29 4.19 -33.31
C TYR A 60 -12.52 4.34 -32.41
N GLU A 61 -13.18 3.24 -32.14
CA GLU A 61 -14.27 3.13 -31.16
C GLU A 61 -13.74 2.48 -29.89
N ASP A 62 -14.12 3.03 -28.73
CA ASP A 62 -13.70 2.49 -27.43
C ASP A 62 -14.21 1.05 -27.28
N GLN A 63 -13.29 0.10 -27.11
CA GLN A 63 -13.59 -1.32 -26.98
C GLN A 63 -13.04 -1.85 -25.67
N PHE A 64 -13.92 -2.42 -24.84
CA PHE A 64 -13.52 -3.12 -23.63
C PHE A 64 -13.32 -4.61 -23.94
N PRO A 65 -12.14 -5.18 -23.63
CA PRO A 65 -11.95 -6.62 -23.66
C PRO A 65 -12.78 -7.29 -22.57
N ASN A 66 -12.80 -8.62 -22.58
CA ASN A 66 -13.43 -9.39 -21.52
C ASN A 66 -12.84 -9.01 -20.16
N MET A 67 -13.72 -8.89 -19.15
CA MET A 67 -13.33 -8.60 -17.80
C MET A 67 -12.41 -9.72 -17.27
N PHE A 68 -11.24 -9.35 -16.78
CA PHE A 68 -10.32 -10.26 -16.10
C PHE A 68 -10.73 -10.37 -14.63
N ILE A 69 -10.88 -11.60 -14.14
CA ILE A 69 -11.24 -11.88 -12.75
C ILE A 69 -10.11 -12.69 -12.13
N MET A 70 -9.67 -12.26 -10.96
CA MET A 70 -8.58 -12.86 -10.19
C MET A 70 -9.04 -13.17 -8.76
N PRO A 71 -8.78 -14.37 -8.22
CA PRO A 71 -9.11 -14.67 -6.84
C PRO A 71 -8.30 -13.79 -5.88
N LYS A 72 -8.95 -13.35 -4.81
CA LYS A 72 -8.36 -12.64 -3.67
C LYS A 72 -8.46 -13.52 -2.45
N LEU A 73 -7.36 -13.67 -1.71
CA LEU A 73 -7.34 -14.31 -0.42
C LEU A 73 -6.53 -13.43 0.52
N MET A 74 -7.16 -12.98 1.60
CA MET A 74 -6.46 -12.21 2.63
C MET A 74 -6.82 -12.74 4.02
N MET A 75 -5.98 -12.43 4.99
CA MET A 75 -6.26 -12.65 6.41
C MET A 75 -6.48 -11.28 7.04
N ASP A 76 -7.64 -11.10 7.68
CA ASP A 76 -8.04 -9.87 8.32
C ASP A 76 -8.46 -10.17 9.76
N TYR A 77 -7.81 -9.53 10.74
CA TYR A 77 -8.02 -9.75 12.17
C TYR A 77 -8.10 -11.25 12.57
N GLY A 78 -7.20 -12.07 12.04
CA GLY A 78 -7.13 -13.51 12.31
C GLY A 78 -8.19 -14.36 11.59
N THR A 79 -9.02 -13.77 10.74
CA THR A 79 -10.01 -14.48 9.92
C THR A 79 -9.61 -14.49 8.46
N LEU A 80 -9.86 -15.62 7.78
CA LEU A 80 -9.67 -15.74 6.35
C LEU A 80 -10.80 -15.03 5.62
N LYS A 81 -10.44 -14.16 4.65
CA LYS A 81 -11.37 -13.34 3.86
C LYS A 81 -11.17 -13.60 2.37
N PRO A 82 -11.83 -14.64 1.82
CA PRO A 82 -11.82 -14.91 0.40
C PRO A 82 -12.58 -13.84 -0.38
N GLY A 83 -12.23 -13.68 -1.64
CA GLY A 83 -12.87 -12.73 -2.53
C GLY A 83 -12.33 -12.80 -3.94
N PHE A 84 -12.54 -11.74 -4.70
CA PHE A 84 -12.02 -11.61 -6.05
C PHE A 84 -11.73 -10.14 -6.37
N TYR A 85 -10.81 -9.96 -7.30
CA TYR A 85 -10.61 -8.71 -8.03
C TYR A 85 -11.14 -8.86 -9.44
N PHE A 86 -11.61 -7.78 -10.01
CA PHE A 86 -11.90 -7.69 -11.42
C PHE A 86 -11.24 -6.47 -12.04
N SER A 87 -10.79 -6.62 -13.27
CA SER A 87 -10.15 -5.54 -14.02
C SER A 87 -10.61 -5.57 -15.47
N SER A 88 -10.85 -4.42 -16.03
CA SER A 88 -11.08 -4.22 -17.46
C SER A 88 -10.51 -2.88 -17.85
N SER A 89 -9.75 -2.82 -18.93
CA SER A 89 -9.27 -1.59 -19.51
C SER A 89 -9.55 -1.57 -21.00
N GLU A 90 -9.92 -0.43 -21.51
CA GLU A 90 -10.06 -0.23 -22.94
C GLU A 90 -8.68 -0.44 -23.62
N ILE A 91 -8.65 -0.94 -24.87
CA ILE A 91 -7.44 -1.44 -25.55
C ILE A 91 -6.30 -0.41 -25.56
N ILE A 92 -6.58 0.87 -25.72
CA ILE A 92 -5.58 1.94 -25.68
C ILE A 92 -5.53 2.66 -24.33
N ASN A 93 -6.13 2.05 -23.29
CA ASN A 93 -6.09 2.51 -21.89
C ASN A 93 -6.64 3.93 -21.64
N ARG A 94 -7.64 4.34 -22.41
CA ARG A 94 -8.37 5.61 -22.17
C ARG A 94 -9.35 5.50 -21.00
N LEU A 95 -9.88 4.32 -20.80
CA LEU A 95 -10.81 3.99 -19.74
C LEU A 95 -10.29 2.76 -19.03
N SER A 96 -10.20 2.79 -17.71
CA SER A 96 -9.86 1.62 -16.93
C SER A 96 -10.80 1.47 -15.72
N LEU A 97 -11.11 0.23 -15.43
CA LEU A 97 -12.02 -0.20 -14.40
C LEU A 97 -11.31 -1.23 -13.55
N PHE A 98 -11.27 -1.02 -12.24
CA PHE A 98 -10.74 -1.99 -11.29
C PHE A 98 -11.64 -2.05 -10.06
N GLY A 99 -11.87 -3.22 -9.55
CA GLY A 99 -12.68 -3.39 -8.35
C GLY A 99 -12.48 -4.73 -7.70
N GLY A 100 -13.17 -4.94 -6.61
CA GLY A 100 -13.10 -6.20 -5.91
C GLY A 100 -14.14 -6.33 -4.80
N ALA A 101 -14.37 -7.58 -4.43
CA ALA A 101 -15.25 -7.95 -3.34
C ALA A 101 -14.60 -9.03 -2.48
N SER A 102 -14.80 -9.00 -1.19
CA SER A 102 -14.40 -10.08 -0.28
C SER A 102 -15.30 -10.13 0.95
N VAL A 103 -15.45 -11.33 1.50
CA VAL A 103 -16.27 -11.57 2.69
C VAL A 103 -15.61 -12.63 3.57
N ASN A 104 -15.73 -12.52 4.89
CA ASN A 104 -15.25 -13.51 5.84
C ASN A 104 -16.41 -14.20 6.58
N LYS A 105 -16.08 -15.14 7.45
CA LYS A 105 -17.05 -15.88 8.27
C LYS A 105 -17.83 -15.00 9.28
N LEU A 106 -17.35 -13.80 9.57
CA LEU A 106 -18.00 -12.83 10.44
C LEU A 106 -18.93 -11.90 9.66
N ASN A 107 -19.13 -12.16 8.36
CA ASN A 107 -19.88 -11.29 7.45
C ASN A 107 -19.25 -9.89 7.27
N ASP A 108 -17.93 -9.76 7.50
CA ASP A 108 -17.22 -8.55 7.08
C ASP A 108 -17.12 -8.53 5.58
N VAL A 109 -17.61 -7.48 4.99
CA VAL A 109 -17.64 -7.27 3.55
C VAL A 109 -16.72 -6.12 3.18
N ASP A 110 -15.86 -6.34 2.17
CA ASP A 110 -15.14 -5.27 1.50
C ASP A 110 -15.58 -5.23 0.05
N LEU A 111 -16.08 -4.08 -0.38
CA LEU A 111 -16.37 -3.79 -1.78
C LEU A 111 -15.61 -2.52 -2.13
N PHE A 112 -14.99 -2.52 -3.31
CA PHE A 112 -14.43 -1.28 -3.83
C PHE A 112 -14.51 -1.27 -5.35
N PHE A 113 -14.50 -0.05 -5.88
CA PHE A 113 -14.59 0.21 -7.30
C PHE A 113 -13.79 1.45 -7.62
N ILE A 114 -12.93 1.37 -8.64
CA ILE A 114 -12.06 2.44 -9.12
C ILE A 114 -12.28 2.56 -10.62
N PHE A 115 -12.52 3.77 -11.08
CA PHE A 115 -12.69 4.09 -12.49
C PHE A 115 -11.79 5.25 -12.86
N ASP A 116 -10.91 5.06 -13.86
CA ASP A 116 -10.06 6.10 -14.43
C ASP A 116 -10.53 6.44 -15.83
N PHE A 117 -10.73 7.72 -16.09
CA PHE A 117 -11.04 8.29 -17.39
C PHE A 117 -9.86 9.11 -17.90
N LYS A 118 -9.06 8.52 -18.79
CA LYS A 118 -7.79 9.05 -19.31
C LYS A 118 -7.91 9.65 -20.72
N ARG A 119 -9.12 9.83 -21.22
CA ARG A 119 -9.36 10.38 -22.56
C ARG A 119 -8.91 11.84 -22.68
N PHE A 120 -8.92 12.55 -21.59
CA PHE A 120 -8.45 13.92 -21.48
C PHE A 120 -7.17 13.98 -20.64
N TYR A 121 -6.48 15.11 -20.76
CA TYR A 121 -5.46 15.51 -19.82
C TYR A 121 -6.04 16.67 -18.99
N PRO A 122 -6.23 16.51 -17.69
CA PRO A 122 -5.83 15.45 -16.75
C PRO A 122 -6.68 14.17 -16.79
N THR A 123 -6.21 13.10 -16.15
CA THR A 123 -7.02 11.91 -15.88
C THR A 123 -8.06 12.24 -14.81
N ILE A 124 -9.33 12.01 -15.14
CA ILE A 124 -10.43 12.11 -14.17
C ILE A 124 -10.62 10.72 -13.56
N TYR A 125 -10.83 10.64 -12.26
CA TYR A 125 -11.09 9.36 -11.63
C TYR A 125 -12.21 9.41 -10.59
N PHE A 126 -12.76 8.24 -10.32
CA PHE A 126 -13.80 8.01 -9.31
C PHE A 126 -13.49 6.73 -8.55
N GLU A 127 -13.56 6.79 -7.23
CA GLU A 127 -13.34 5.66 -6.33
C GLU A 127 -14.49 5.57 -5.33
N THR A 128 -14.92 4.35 -5.05
CA THR A 128 -15.89 4.09 -3.98
C THR A 128 -15.47 2.89 -3.17
N TYR A 129 -15.69 2.96 -1.87
CA TYR A 129 -15.39 1.91 -0.91
C TYR A 129 -16.59 1.69 0.01
N TYR A 130 -16.91 0.43 0.23
CA TYR A 130 -17.85 -0.01 1.24
C TYR A 130 -17.18 -1.11 2.05
N LEU A 131 -16.94 -0.83 3.33
CA LEU A 131 -16.26 -1.74 4.23
C LEU A 131 -17.14 -1.99 5.45
N THR A 132 -17.23 -3.25 5.86
CA THR A 132 -17.85 -3.59 7.14
C THR A 132 -16.87 -4.34 8.01
N ARG A 133 -16.98 -4.14 9.33
CA ARG A 133 -16.25 -4.88 10.35
C ARG A 133 -17.21 -5.26 11.45
N ASN A 134 -17.24 -6.54 11.76
CA ASN A 134 -18.05 -7.08 12.83
C ASN A 134 -17.11 -7.59 13.92
N THR A 135 -17.38 -7.21 15.15
CA THR A 135 -16.65 -7.69 16.32
C THR A 135 -17.63 -8.00 17.43
N THR A 136 -17.28 -8.99 18.23
CA THR A 136 -18.02 -9.31 19.45
C THR A 136 -17.11 -9.02 20.63
N ASP A 137 -17.63 -8.36 21.64
CA ASP A 137 -16.99 -8.18 22.93
C ASP A 137 -17.80 -8.84 24.02
N ASN A 138 -17.13 -9.40 25.03
CA ASN A 138 -17.74 -10.02 26.19
C ASN A 138 -17.21 -9.29 27.40
N SER A 139 -18.08 -8.59 28.08
CA SER A 139 -17.75 -7.84 29.29
C SER A 139 -18.62 -8.26 30.46
N LEU A 140 -18.33 -7.76 31.65
CA LEU A 140 -19.15 -7.98 32.85
C LEU A 140 -19.70 -6.63 33.31
N TYR A 141 -21.01 -6.45 33.26
CA TYR A 141 -21.67 -5.30 33.85
C TYR A 141 -21.63 -5.37 35.35
N GLN A 142 -21.09 -4.32 35.99
CA GLN A 142 -20.91 -4.26 37.48
C GLN A 142 -20.15 -5.47 38.05
N GLY A 143 -19.32 -6.15 37.25
CA GLY A 143 -18.55 -7.31 37.67
C GLY A 143 -19.35 -8.60 37.89
N ALA A 144 -20.66 -8.62 37.60
CA ALA A 144 -21.56 -9.74 37.92
C ALA A 144 -22.39 -10.26 36.73
N TYR A 145 -22.81 -9.39 35.83
CA TYR A 145 -23.71 -9.77 34.74
C TYR A 145 -22.93 -9.84 33.39
N PRO A 146 -22.95 -11.00 32.71
CA PRO A 146 -22.32 -11.08 31.39
C PRO A 146 -23.08 -10.23 30.38
N ILE A 147 -22.32 -9.38 29.66
CA ILE A 147 -22.79 -8.63 28.51
C ILE A 147 -22.09 -9.18 27.28
N ASN A 148 -22.84 -9.47 26.25
CA ASN A 148 -22.35 -9.81 24.94
C ASN A 148 -22.69 -8.63 24.00
N ASP A 149 -21.67 -7.99 23.52
CA ASP A 149 -21.78 -6.89 22.56
C ASP A 149 -21.47 -7.38 21.15
N ASP A 150 -22.42 -7.24 20.24
CA ASP A 150 -22.19 -7.44 18.79
C ASP A 150 -22.11 -6.07 18.14
N ILE A 151 -20.90 -5.67 17.72
CA ILE A 151 -20.61 -4.35 17.19
C ILE A 151 -20.33 -4.49 15.69
N LYS A 152 -21.08 -3.77 14.86
CA LYS A 152 -20.95 -3.74 13.41
C LYS A 152 -20.59 -2.33 12.93
N PHE A 153 -19.40 -2.18 12.41
CA PHE A 153 -18.96 -0.94 11.79
C PHE A 153 -19.20 -0.97 10.29
N ARG A 154 -19.67 0.13 9.74
CA ARG A 154 -19.81 0.35 8.30
C ARG A 154 -19.12 1.64 7.90
N LEU A 155 -18.30 1.56 6.87
CA LEU A 155 -17.66 2.69 6.22
C LEU A 155 -18.14 2.77 4.78
N VAL A 156 -18.59 3.96 4.37
CA VAL A 156 -18.87 4.29 2.97
C VAL A 156 -18.04 5.49 2.60
N GLN A 157 -17.30 5.39 1.50
CA GLN A 157 -16.47 6.47 1.00
C GLN A 157 -16.64 6.62 -0.51
N PHE A 158 -16.78 7.87 -0.94
CA PHE A 158 -16.71 8.28 -2.34
C PHE A 158 -15.61 9.30 -2.52
N ARG A 159 -14.76 9.09 -3.51
CA ARG A 159 -13.69 10.00 -3.88
C ARG A 159 -13.74 10.25 -5.38
N SER A 160 -13.62 11.50 -5.79
CA SER A 160 -13.48 11.88 -7.19
C SER A 160 -12.39 12.92 -7.33
N GLY A 161 -11.59 12.83 -8.38
CA GLY A 161 -10.46 13.73 -8.51
C GLY A 161 -9.83 13.73 -9.89
N LEU A 162 -8.73 14.48 -9.97
CA LEU A 162 -7.93 14.72 -11.15
C LEU A 162 -6.49 14.31 -10.89
N LYS A 163 -5.91 13.48 -11.77
CA LYS A 163 -4.48 13.11 -11.75
C LYS A 163 -3.77 13.80 -12.91
N LEU A 164 -2.73 14.55 -12.60
CA LEU A 164 -1.91 15.34 -13.52
C LEU A 164 -0.47 14.80 -13.50
N PRO A 165 -0.10 13.89 -14.40
CA PRO A 165 1.30 13.48 -14.53
C PRO A 165 2.12 14.60 -15.20
N PHE A 166 3.25 14.96 -14.61
CA PHE A 166 4.12 16.03 -15.09
C PHE A 166 5.60 15.75 -14.77
N TYR A 167 6.43 15.56 -15.78
CA TYR A 167 7.90 15.39 -15.66
C TYR A 167 8.36 14.47 -14.51
N GLY A 168 7.84 13.25 -14.46
CA GLY A 168 8.15 12.28 -13.38
C GLY A 168 7.48 12.55 -12.06
N SER A 169 6.64 13.58 -12.00
CA SER A 169 5.75 13.89 -10.87
C SER A 169 4.32 13.49 -11.19
N LEU A 170 3.56 13.22 -10.16
CA LEU A 170 2.11 13.07 -10.22
C LEU A 170 1.49 14.03 -9.21
N PHE A 171 0.62 14.91 -9.68
CA PHE A 171 -0.22 15.74 -8.84
C PHE A 171 -1.64 15.18 -8.87
N ASP A 172 -2.25 14.99 -7.70
CA ASP A 172 -3.61 14.49 -7.50
C ASP A 172 -4.40 15.50 -6.68
N LEU A 173 -5.54 15.94 -7.21
CA LEU A 173 -6.48 16.79 -6.51
C LEU A 173 -7.83 16.09 -6.47
N SER A 174 -8.39 15.89 -5.28
CA SER A 174 -9.64 15.17 -5.12
C SER A 174 -10.51 15.70 -4.02
N VAL A 175 -11.78 15.34 -4.11
CA VAL A 175 -12.79 15.56 -3.08
C VAL A 175 -13.28 14.21 -2.60
N THR A 176 -13.34 14.03 -1.30
CA THR A 176 -13.78 12.79 -0.65
C THR A 176 -14.97 13.08 0.25
N ARG A 177 -15.96 12.19 0.21
CA ARG A 177 -17.07 12.14 1.13
C ARG A 177 -17.07 10.83 1.88
N GLN A 178 -17.23 10.85 3.21
CA GLN A 178 -17.16 9.67 4.06
C GLN A 178 -18.29 9.65 5.07
N TRP A 179 -18.76 8.42 5.38
CA TRP A 179 -19.70 8.13 6.47
C TRP A 179 -19.25 6.87 7.19
N TYR A 180 -19.19 6.96 8.51
CA TYR A 180 -18.91 5.81 9.37
C TYR A 180 -20.08 5.64 10.32
N ARG A 181 -20.64 4.44 10.33
CA ARG A 181 -21.80 4.10 11.13
C ARG A 181 -21.49 2.88 11.99
N ALA A 182 -21.91 2.93 13.24
CA ALA A 182 -21.87 1.81 14.16
C ALA A 182 -23.28 1.26 14.40
N PHE A 183 -23.35 -0.05 14.55
CA PHE A 183 -24.51 -0.78 15.07
C PHE A 183 -24.02 -1.55 16.26
N ILE A 184 -24.59 -1.32 17.40
CA ILE A 184 -24.29 -2.04 18.64
C ILE A 184 -25.53 -2.80 19.05
N GLN A 185 -25.39 -4.08 19.32
CA GLN A 185 -26.43 -4.91 19.91
C GLN A 185 -25.83 -5.51 21.17
N GLU A 186 -26.44 -5.18 22.31
CA GLU A 186 -26.07 -5.64 23.63
C GLU A 186 -27.06 -6.67 24.12
N GLU A 187 -26.60 -7.82 24.62
CA GLU A 187 -27.38 -8.82 25.31
C GLU A 187 -26.92 -8.89 26.76
N VAL A 188 -27.78 -8.52 27.68
CA VAL A 188 -27.49 -8.57 29.11
C VAL A 188 -28.26 -9.72 29.72
N MET A 189 -27.57 -10.70 30.32
CA MET A 189 -28.20 -11.79 31.07
C MET A 189 -28.49 -11.34 32.50
N THR A 190 -29.74 -11.27 32.87
CA THR A 190 -30.17 -10.93 34.24
C THR A 190 -30.83 -12.12 34.90
N ASN A 191 -30.63 -12.29 36.23
CA ASN A 191 -31.20 -13.38 36.98
C ASN A 191 -32.74 -13.26 37.20
N GLU A 192 -33.25 -12.03 37.07
CA GLU A 192 -34.68 -11.75 37.34
C GLU A 192 -35.55 -11.66 36.08
N TYR A 193 -34.98 -11.18 34.98
CA TYR A 193 -35.74 -10.84 33.77
C TYR A 193 -35.30 -11.65 32.52
N GLY A 194 -34.38 -12.60 32.69
CA GLY A 194 -33.83 -13.36 31.57
C GLY A 194 -32.83 -12.52 30.71
N VAL A 195 -32.87 -12.69 29.40
CA VAL A 195 -32.02 -11.95 28.47
C VAL A 195 -32.71 -10.64 28.09
N LEU A 196 -32.05 -9.53 28.36
CA LEU A 196 -32.45 -8.21 27.88
C LEU A 196 -31.60 -7.85 26.66
N GLU A 197 -32.25 -7.50 25.56
CA GLU A 197 -31.61 -7.08 24.35
C GLU A 197 -31.80 -5.56 24.13
N ALA A 198 -30.74 -4.86 23.87
CA ALA A 198 -30.76 -3.45 23.48
C ALA A 198 -29.95 -3.26 22.20
N GLY A 199 -30.45 -2.46 21.29
CA GLY A 199 -29.74 -2.16 20.02
C GLY A 199 -29.72 -0.67 19.71
N ALA A 200 -28.60 -0.18 19.24
CA ALA A 200 -28.42 1.19 18.77
C ALA A 200 -27.72 1.22 17.41
N ALA A 201 -28.14 2.13 16.55
CA ALA A 201 -27.50 2.39 15.28
C ALA A 201 -27.28 3.89 15.14
N TYR A 202 -26.05 4.34 14.99
CA TYR A 202 -25.72 5.75 14.92
C TYR A 202 -24.53 6.01 14.00
N ASP A 203 -24.53 7.20 13.39
CA ASP A 203 -23.36 7.70 12.67
C ASP A 203 -22.36 8.25 13.69
N TYR A 204 -21.12 7.77 13.67
CA TYR A 204 -20.08 8.31 14.55
C TYR A 204 -19.11 9.25 13.82
N PHE A 205 -19.11 9.23 12.48
CA PHE A 205 -18.34 10.15 11.68
C PHE A 205 -19.02 10.40 10.33
N ARG A 206 -19.06 11.65 9.92
CA ARG A 206 -19.42 12.05 8.57
C ARG A 206 -18.62 13.28 8.15
N GLY A 207 -17.95 13.21 7.00
CA GLY A 207 -17.03 14.25 6.62
C GLY A 207 -16.89 14.47 5.13
N TRP A 208 -16.39 15.65 4.80
CA TRP A 208 -15.86 16.03 3.50
C TRP A 208 -14.39 16.36 3.64
N SER A 209 -13.59 15.99 2.65
CA SER A 209 -12.22 16.46 2.55
C SER A 209 -11.87 16.84 1.13
N ILE A 210 -11.01 17.88 1.01
CA ILE A 210 -10.29 18.21 -0.22
C ILE A 210 -8.87 17.74 -0.02
N ASN A 211 -8.43 16.83 -0.87
CA ASN A 211 -7.14 16.19 -0.78
C ASN A 211 -6.27 16.68 -1.94
N SER A 212 -5.06 17.15 -1.63
CA SER A 212 -4.03 17.53 -2.59
C SER A 212 -2.79 16.70 -2.33
N ALA A 213 -2.43 15.84 -3.26
CA ALA A 213 -1.25 15.00 -3.16
C ALA A 213 -0.29 15.31 -4.32
N TRP A 214 0.99 15.38 -4.00
CA TRP A 214 2.05 15.47 -4.98
C TRP A 214 3.06 14.38 -4.72
N SER A 215 3.49 13.70 -5.76
CA SER A 215 4.53 12.67 -5.68
C SER A 215 5.54 12.84 -6.80
N PHE A 216 6.80 12.62 -6.47
CA PHE A 216 7.93 12.61 -7.38
C PHE A 216 8.75 11.35 -7.17
N ASN A 217 9.08 10.62 -8.24
CA ASN A 217 9.77 9.36 -8.14
C ASN A 217 10.80 9.18 -9.25
N VAL A 218 12.06 9.13 -8.85
CA VAL A 218 13.23 8.89 -9.73
C VAL A 218 14.02 7.66 -9.27
N VAL A 219 13.35 6.67 -8.74
CA VAL A 219 13.96 5.39 -8.41
C VAL A 219 14.30 4.64 -9.68
N LYS A 220 15.52 4.07 -9.75
CA LYS A 220 16.01 3.33 -10.92
C LYS A 220 15.06 2.18 -11.27
N ASN A 221 14.69 2.09 -12.55
CA ASN A 221 13.87 0.99 -13.05
C ASN A 221 14.65 -0.31 -13.06
N THR A 222 14.17 -1.29 -12.32
CA THR A 222 14.61 -2.69 -12.28
C THR A 222 13.39 -3.58 -12.34
N LEU A 223 13.50 -4.87 -12.63
CA LEU A 223 12.36 -5.78 -12.65
C LEU A 223 11.66 -5.88 -11.29
N ASP A 224 12.43 -5.71 -10.21
CA ASP A 224 11.98 -5.79 -8.83
C ASP A 224 11.99 -4.41 -8.11
N LYS A 225 11.86 -3.31 -8.85
CA LYS A 225 12.01 -1.94 -8.35
C LYS A 225 11.15 -1.62 -7.14
N SER A 226 9.92 -2.06 -7.11
CA SER A 226 8.99 -1.80 -6.01
C SER A 226 9.33 -2.61 -4.77
N ILE A 227 9.89 -3.81 -4.95
CA ILE A 227 10.23 -4.73 -3.86
C ILE A 227 11.65 -4.46 -3.34
N ASN A 228 12.61 -4.23 -4.23
CA ASN A 228 14.03 -4.12 -3.88
C ASN A 228 14.71 -2.93 -4.57
N PRO A 229 14.28 -1.69 -4.28
CA PRO A 229 14.88 -0.49 -4.87
C PRO A 229 16.34 -0.36 -4.43
N SER A 230 17.23 -0.05 -5.38
CA SER A 230 18.67 0.05 -5.11
C SER A 230 19.23 1.47 -5.19
N LYS A 231 18.66 2.32 -6.04
CA LYS A 231 19.17 3.67 -6.29
C LYS A 231 18.06 4.65 -6.68
N GLY A 232 18.17 5.88 -6.22
CA GLY A 232 17.26 6.96 -6.54
C GLY A 232 16.48 7.46 -5.34
N PHE A 233 15.51 8.32 -5.57
CA PHE A 233 14.69 8.83 -4.47
C PHE A 233 13.23 9.02 -4.89
N SER A 234 12.37 9.05 -3.89
CA SER A 234 10.98 9.44 -4.03
C SER A 234 10.60 10.42 -2.92
N LEU A 235 9.72 11.34 -3.25
CA LEU A 235 9.15 12.32 -2.33
C LEU A 235 7.65 12.38 -2.57
N SER A 236 6.86 12.40 -1.50
CA SER A 236 5.43 12.64 -1.60
C SER A 236 4.95 13.56 -0.50
N THR A 237 4.02 14.43 -0.85
CA THR A 237 3.32 15.31 0.09
C THR A 237 1.82 15.06 -0.03
N LEU A 238 1.13 15.18 1.08
CA LEU A 238 -0.32 15.10 1.16
C LEU A 238 -0.83 16.25 2.03
N LEU A 239 -1.77 17.01 1.51
CA LEU A 239 -2.52 18.02 2.25
C LEU A 239 -3.99 17.68 2.16
N ASP A 240 -4.61 17.43 3.30
CA ASP A 240 -6.04 17.20 3.44
C ASP A 240 -6.66 18.37 4.20
N LEU A 241 -7.65 18.98 3.60
CA LEU A 241 -8.51 19.98 4.25
C LEU A 241 -9.82 19.28 4.57
N GLU A 242 -10.06 19.04 5.84
CA GLU A 242 -11.19 18.25 6.31
C GLU A 242 -12.22 19.11 7.03
N LYS A 243 -13.48 18.88 6.69
CA LYS A 243 -14.64 19.35 7.44
C LYS A 243 -15.49 18.15 7.80
N ASN A 244 -15.54 17.82 9.08
CA ASN A 244 -16.24 16.64 9.54
C ASN A 244 -17.02 16.89 10.82
N ASP A 245 -18.01 16.03 11.06
CA ASP A 245 -18.75 15.92 12.29
C ASP A 245 -18.38 14.59 12.92
N PHE A 246 -17.79 14.61 14.11
CA PHE A 246 -17.43 13.44 14.89
C PHE A 246 -18.33 13.33 16.11
N ILE A 247 -18.74 12.13 16.48
CA ILE A 247 -19.64 11.92 17.59
C ILE A 247 -19.01 12.34 18.92
N GLU A 248 -19.72 13.14 19.70
CA GLU A 248 -19.33 13.55 21.05
C GLU A 248 -20.16 12.81 22.11
N GLY A 249 -21.39 12.42 21.76
CA GLY A 249 -22.27 11.72 22.65
C GLY A 249 -23.55 11.22 22.00
N LEU A 250 -24.32 10.46 22.75
CA LEU A 250 -25.66 9.99 22.43
C LEU A 250 -26.64 10.50 23.48
N ASN A 251 -27.62 11.28 23.06
CA ASN A 251 -28.67 11.78 23.93
C ASN A 251 -29.99 11.06 23.67
N LEU A 252 -30.76 10.80 24.73
CA LEU A 252 -32.11 10.29 24.59
C LEU A 252 -33.08 11.45 24.41
N SER A 253 -33.88 11.42 23.32
CA SER A 253 -34.99 12.35 23.15
C SER A 253 -36.12 12.08 24.11
N ASP A 254 -37.02 13.04 24.28
CA ASP A 254 -38.26 12.86 25.11
C ASP A 254 -39.13 11.69 24.63
N SER A 255 -39.00 11.27 23.40
CA SER A 255 -39.67 10.12 22.79
C SER A 255 -38.91 8.79 22.96
N GLY A 256 -37.75 8.76 23.65
CA GLY A 256 -36.92 7.58 23.84
C GLY A 256 -36.07 7.19 22.65
N THR A 257 -35.91 8.09 21.67
CA THR A 257 -35.04 7.86 20.51
C THR A 257 -33.63 8.38 20.80
N LEU A 258 -32.60 7.58 20.46
CA LEU A 258 -31.21 8.00 20.55
C LEU A 258 -30.93 9.06 19.46
N LEU A 259 -30.42 10.21 19.89
CA LEU A 259 -29.97 11.31 19.03
C LEU A 259 -28.45 11.43 19.13
N GLU A 260 -27.78 11.48 17.96
CA GLU A 260 -26.35 11.72 17.92
C GLU A 260 -26.06 13.20 18.21
N GLU A 261 -25.11 13.44 19.10
CA GLU A 261 -24.54 14.77 19.32
C GLU A 261 -23.16 14.82 18.64
N PHE A 262 -22.98 15.77 17.73
CA PHE A 262 -21.78 15.89 16.91
C PHE A 262 -20.95 17.09 17.30
N LYS A 263 -19.64 16.88 17.38
CA LYS A 263 -18.62 17.94 17.43
C LYS A 263 -18.12 18.21 16.01
N PRO A 264 -18.32 19.41 15.47
CA PRO A 264 -17.79 19.78 14.17
C PRO A 264 -16.28 20.03 14.27
N ASN A 265 -15.50 19.41 13.38
CA ASN A 265 -14.07 19.63 13.25
C ASN A 265 -13.77 20.23 11.87
N ASN A 266 -12.92 21.27 11.85
CA ASN A 266 -12.35 21.83 10.65
C ASN A 266 -10.82 21.78 10.83
N LEU A 267 -10.17 20.85 10.14
CA LEU A 267 -8.73 20.63 10.31
C LEU A 267 -8.00 20.55 8.97
N ALA A 268 -6.75 20.96 8.99
CA ALA A 268 -5.81 20.68 7.92
C ALA A 268 -4.81 19.62 8.41
N ARG A 269 -4.60 18.60 7.60
CA ARG A 269 -3.60 17.54 7.83
C ARG A 269 -2.56 17.62 6.74
N PHE A 270 -1.31 17.76 7.13
CA PHE A 270 -0.19 17.75 6.20
C PHE A 270 0.73 16.58 6.50
N GLN A 271 1.19 15.90 5.44
CA GLN A 271 2.16 14.83 5.55
C GLN A 271 3.21 14.96 4.44
N ILE A 272 4.45 14.63 4.78
CA ILE A 272 5.55 14.52 3.83
C ILE A 272 6.29 13.20 4.06
N ASN A 273 6.54 12.47 2.97
CA ASN A 273 7.27 11.23 2.99
C ASN A 273 8.43 11.32 2.00
N GLY A 274 9.63 11.02 2.45
CA GLY A 274 10.83 10.95 1.65
C GLY A 274 11.42 9.54 1.69
N THR A 275 11.92 9.06 0.56
CA THR A 275 12.70 7.82 0.52
C THR A 275 13.90 8.02 -0.38
N TYR A 276 15.08 7.65 0.08
CA TYR A 276 16.33 7.72 -0.66
C TYR A 276 16.99 6.33 -0.65
N HIS A 277 17.39 5.88 -1.83
CA HIS A 277 18.09 4.61 -2.01
C HIS A 277 19.46 4.88 -2.59
N TYR A 278 20.49 4.32 -1.97
CA TYR A 278 21.87 4.45 -2.38
C TYR A 278 22.55 3.08 -2.45
N GLU A 279 23.08 2.74 -3.64
CA GLU A 279 23.90 1.56 -3.84
C GLU A 279 25.36 1.92 -3.57
N LEU A 280 26.00 1.20 -2.65
CA LEU A 280 27.36 1.48 -2.25
C LEU A 280 28.35 1.21 -3.37
N PRO A 281 29.36 2.08 -3.60
CA PRO A 281 30.21 1.99 -4.79
C PRO A 281 31.22 0.86 -4.74
N TRP A 282 31.60 0.40 -3.55
CA TRP A 282 32.64 -0.64 -3.37
C TRP A 282 32.11 -2.08 -3.46
N GLU A 283 30.82 -2.29 -3.22
CA GLU A 283 30.19 -3.59 -3.34
C GLU A 283 28.86 -3.51 -4.03
N LYS A 284 28.72 -4.34 -5.06
CA LYS A 284 27.50 -4.37 -5.88
C LYS A 284 26.31 -4.89 -5.05
N ARG A 285 25.19 -4.15 -5.12
CA ARG A 285 23.95 -4.50 -4.43
C ARG A 285 23.99 -4.36 -2.90
N TRP A 286 25.04 -3.81 -2.33
CA TRP A 286 24.97 -3.28 -0.97
C TRP A 286 24.22 -1.97 -1.00
N THR A 287 23.11 -1.90 -0.31
CA THR A 287 22.20 -0.75 -0.41
C THR A 287 21.91 -0.16 0.96
N VAL A 288 21.82 1.16 0.98
CA VAL A 288 21.27 1.93 2.09
C VAL A 288 19.96 2.55 1.61
N SER A 289 18.89 2.34 2.37
CA SER A 289 17.60 2.99 2.14
C SER A 289 17.27 3.83 3.36
N LEU A 290 17.08 5.13 3.14
CA LEU A 290 16.64 6.07 4.17
C LEU A 290 15.19 6.44 3.86
N LYS A 291 14.32 6.31 4.87
CA LYS A 291 12.92 6.74 4.78
C LYS A 291 12.65 7.76 5.87
N THR A 292 11.95 8.80 5.52
CA THR A 292 11.53 9.85 6.43
C THR A 292 10.04 10.08 6.29
N HIS A 293 9.39 10.35 7.38
CA HIS A 293 8.01 10.80 7.43
C HIS A 293 7.89 11.95 8.41
N ALA A 294 7.10 12.96 8.07
CA ALA A 294 6.64 13.97 9.00
C ALA A 294 5.16 14.26 8.74
N GLY A 295 4.42 14.50 9.80
CA GLY A 295 2.99 14.79 9.76
C GLY A 295 2.61 15.86 10.80
N TRP A 296 1.58 16.63 10.46
CA TRP A 296 1.05 17.67 11.30
C TRP A 296 -0.45 17.83 11.08
N ILE A 297 -1.19 18.07 12.17
CA ILE A 297 -2.63 18.38 12.16
C ILE A 297 -2.80 19.77 12.78
N SER A 298 -3.58 20.63 12.16
CA SER A 298 -3.76 22.03 12.58
C SER A 298 -4.43 22.19 13.94
N ASP A 299 -5.38 21.31 14.27
CA ASP A 299 -6.05 21.27 15.55
C ASP A 299 -5.39 20.21 16.44
N GLN A 300 -4.70 20.65 17.49
CA GLN A 300 -4.02 19.79 18.43
C GLN A 300 -4.95 19.14 19.46
N SER A 301 -6.21 19.59 19.53
CA SER A 301 -7.23 19.09 20.47
C SER A 301 -8.20 18.09 19.86
N VAL A 302 -7.94 17.63 18.63
CA VAL A 302 -8.79 16.63 17.98
C VAL A 302 -8.77 15.30 18.72
N ASP A 303 -9.86 14.57 18.57
CA ASP A 303 -9.97 13.22 19.11
C ASP A 303 -8.85 12.30 18.63
N PRO A 304 -8.35 11.37 19.47
CA PRO A 304 -7.35 10.37 19.08
C PRO A 304 -7.67 9.58 17.81
N PHE A 305 -8.91 9.50 17.40
CA PHE A 305 -9.33 8.92 16.11
C PHE A 305 -8.60 9.56 14.91
N PHE A 306 -8.29 10.86 14.99
CA PHE A 306 -7.60 11.60 13.92
C PHE A 306 -6.09 11.57 14.02
N HIS A 307 -5.50 11.08 15.11
CA HIS A 307 -4.07 11.11 15.35
C HIS A 307 -3.27 10.29 14.34
N PHE A 308 -2.00 10.63 14.19
CA PHE A 308 -1.02 9.77 13.56
C PHE A 308 -0.64 8.64 14.50
N TYR A 309 -0.51 7.44 13.95
CA TYR A 309 -0.05 6.25 14.67
C TYR A 309 1.27 5.79 14.06
N LEU A 310 2.35 5.83 14.85
CA LEU A 310 3.69 5.46 14.41
C LEU A 310 4.22 4.17 15.02
N GLY A 311 3.41 3.39 15.70
CA GLY A 311 3.79 2.04 16.14
C GLY A 311 3.56 0.99 15.06
N GLY A 312 4.15 -0.19 15.22
CA GLY A 312 3.93 -1.35 14.33
C GLY A 312 4.50 -1.22 12.93
N MET A 313 3.91 -1.96 12.01
CA MET A 313 4.40 -2.07 10.62
C MET A 313 4.51 -0.74 9.85
N PRO A 314 3.58 0.21 9.98
CA PRO A 314 3.68 1.48 9.25
C PRO A 314 4.73 2.44 9.81
N GLY A 315 5.21 2.21 11.02
CA GLY A 315 6.10 3.11 11.73
C GLY A 315 7.29 2.42 12.39
N ILE A 316 7.46 2.64 13.70
CA ILE A 316 8.55 2.07 14.52
C ILE A 316 8.16 0.66 14.93
N ARG A 317 8.70 -0.34 14.25
CA ARG A 317 8.26 -1.74 14.32
C ARG A 317 8.55 -2.44 15.64
N GLY A 318 9.42 -1.88 16.49
CA GLY A 318 9.64 -2.41 17.84
C GLY A 318 8.44 -2.23 18.77
N TYR A 319 7.49 -1.35 18.46
CA TYR A 319 6.34 -1.03 19.29
C TYR A 319 5.02 -1.49 18.66
N PRO A 320 3.95 -1.74 19.46
CA PRO A 320 2.63 -2.02 18.91
C PRO A 320 2.04 -0.82 18.19
N PHE A 321 1.06 -1.07 17.31
CA PHE A 321 0.49 -0.04 16.43
C PHE A 321 0.00 1.21 17.20
N TYR A 322 -0.78 1.02 18.24
CA TYR A 322 -1.39 2.13 19.01
C TYR A 322 -0.49 2.70 20.13
N ALA A 323 0.74 2.21 20.27
CA ALA A 323 1.62 2.67 21.35
C ALA A 323 2.05 4.15 21.19
N ILE A 324 2.36 4.55 19.95
CA ILE A 324 2.89 5.87 19.61
C ILE A 324 1.85 6.59 18.77
N GLN A 325 1.25 7.64 19.33
CA GLN A 325 0.19 8.42 18.68
C GLN A 325 0.29 9.90 19.02
N GLY A 326 -0.16 10.76 18.11
CA GLY A 326 -0.20 12.21 18.32
C GLY A 326 -0.69 12.97 17.10
N THR A 327 -0.89 14.26 17.25
CA THR A 327 -1.28 15.18 16.19
C THR A 327 -0.10 15.64 15.32
N ASN A 328 1.10 15.49 15.85
CA ASN A 328 2.36 15.68 15.14
C ASN A 328 3.08 14.33 15.02
N SER A 329 3.85 14.14 13.98
CA SER A 329 4.60 12.90 13.77
C SER A 329 5.92 13.15 13.06
N ALA A 330 6.96 12.41 13.44
CA ALA A 330 8.23 12.37 12.75
C ALA A 330 8.84 10.98 12.84
N LEU A 331 9.29 10.42 11.72
CA LEU A 331 9.91 9.11 11.64
C LEU A 331 11.13 9.15 10.73
N PHE A 332 12.20 8.52 11.18
CA PHE A 332 13.37 8.19 10.39
C PHE A 332 13.59 6.68 10.42
N ASP A 333 13.75 6.06 9.26
CA ASP A 333 13.98 4.62 9.08
C ASP A 333 15.20 4.44 8.15
N ALA A 334 16.28 3.88 8.67
CA ALA A 334 17.49 3.56 7.94
C ALA A 334 17.64 2.04 7.81
N ILE A 335 17.74 1.56 6.58
CA ILE A 335 17.86 0.14 6.28
C ILE A 335 19.13 -0.09 5.47
N PHE A 336 20.05 -0.85 6.00
CA PHE A 336 21.25 -1.31 5.33
C PHE A 336 21.06 -2.77 4.90
N ARG A 337 21.28 -3.09 3.63
CA ARG A 337 21.13 -4.44 3.08
C ARG A 337 22.38 -4.91 2.39
N ILE A 338 22.73 -6.18 2.66
CA ILE A 338 23.81 -6.90 1.99
C ILE A 338 23.25 -8.16 1.31
N PRO A 339 23.70 -8.50 0.09
CA PRO A 339 23.28 -9.71 -0.58
C PRO A 339 23.96 -10.95 0.05
N VAL A 340 23.15 -11.98 0.31
CA VAL A 340 23.63 -13.32 0.71
C VAL A 340 23.97 -14.14 -0.53
N PHE A 341 23.07 -14.15 -1.48
CA PHE A 341 23.31 -14.68 -2.82
C PHE A 341 22.57 -13.84 -3.86
N ARG A 342 23.05 -13.90 -5.11
CA ARG A 342 22.52 -13.14 -6.25
C ARG A 342 22.49 -14.02 -7.50
N GLU A 343 21.56 -13.67 -8.39
CA GLU A 343 21.49 -14.22 -9.76
C GLU A 343 21.47 -15.76 -9.76
N LYS A 344 20.85 -16.34 -8.72
CA LYS A 344 20.57 -17.77 -8.65
C LYS A 344 19.15 -18.04 -9.13
N HIS A 345 18.88 -19.26 -9.49
CA HIS A 345 17.56 -19.70 -9.95
C HIS A 345 17.13 -20.92 -9.14
N TYR A 346 16.89 -20.72 -7.84
CA TYR A 346 16.40 -21.78 -6.98
C TYR A 346 14.90 -21.92 -7.15
N LYS A 347 14.48 -22.95 -7.88
CA LYS A 347 13.07 -23.25 -8.08
C LYS A 347 12.51 -24.03 -6.90
N PHE A 348 11.46 -23.50 -6.30
CA PHE A 348 10.66 -24.18 -5.27
C PHE A 348 9.18 -24.03 -5.61
N LYS A 349 8.56 -25.15 -6.06
CA LYS A 349 7.17 -25.17 -6.51
C LYS A 349 6.89 -24.09 -7.56
N TRP A 350 6.07 -23.09 -7.20
CA TRP A 350 5.62 -21.97 -8.03
C TRP A 350 6.48 -20.71 -7.88
N MET A 351 7.53 -20.77 -7.09
CA MET A 351 8.47 -19.65 -6.89
C MET A 351 9.86 -19.97 -7.46
N ILE A 352 10.51 -18.95 -7.98
CA ILE A 352 11.91 -18.95 -8.41
C ILE A 352 12.62 -17.88 -7.60
N PHE A 353 13.46 -18.28 -6.65
CA PHE A 353 14.28 -17.36 -5.86
C PHE A 353 15.54 -16.98 -6.61
N GLN A 354 15.79 -15.69 -6.72
CA GLN A 354 16.96 -15.16 -7.44
C GLN A 354 17.98 -14.53 -6.51
N ASN A 355 17.50 -13.81 -5.50
CA ASN A 355 18.36 -13.06 -4.60
C ASN A 355 17.92 -13.28 -3.16
N SER A 356 18.90 -13.25 -2.26
CA SER A 356 18.65 -13.19 -0.82
C SER A 356 19.46 -12.05 -0.23
N THR A 357 18.86 -11.29 0.67
CA THR A 357 19.51 -10.18 1.36
C THR A 357 19.31 -10.27 2.86
N LEU A 358 20.36 -9.92 3.61
CA LEU A 358 20.26 -9.61 5.03
C LEU A 358 20.29 -8.11 5.21
N GLY A 359 19.52 -7.61 6.16
CA GLY A 359 19.42 -6.21 6.46
C GLY A 359 19.53 -5.91 7.95
N ALA A 360 20.13 -4.78 8.27
CA ALA A 360 20.06 -4.13 9.57
C ALA A 360 19.16 -2.90 9.43
N ILE A 361 18.29 -2.68 10.42
CA ILE A 361 17.30 -1.63 10.41
C ILE A 361 17.45 -0.81 11.68
N PHE A 362 17.50 0.50 11.53
CA PHE A 362 17.42 1.45 12.63
C PHE A 362 16.23 2.37 12.39
N GLN A 363 15.40 2.53 13.41
CA GLN A 363 14.25 3.41 13.37
C GLN A 363 14.27 4.35 14.58
N ALA A 364 13.92 5.62 14.35
CA ALA A 364 13.78 6.63 15.37
C ALA A 364 12.65 7.59 15.03
N GLY A 365 11.84 7.95 15.99
CA GLY A 365 10.73 8.87 15.78
C GLY A 365 9.81 9.00 16.96
N ASP A 366 8.76 9.77 16.76
CA ASP A 366 7.66 9.93 17.70
C ASP A 366 6.39 10.41 16.98
N ALA A 367 5.25 10.21 17.64
CA ALA A 367 4.03 10.97 17.38
C ALA A 367 3.58 11.57 18.73
N TRP A 368 3.35 12.88 18.75
CA TRP A 368 3.14 13.64 19.98
C TRP A 368 2.06 14.70 19.82
N VAL A 369 1.46 15.11 20.92
CA VAL A 369 0.60 16.29 21.02
C VAL A 369 1.42 17.47 21.54
N ASP A 370 1.91 17.37 22.78
CA ASP A 370 2.62 18.46 23.44
C ASP A 370 4.14 18.36 23.32
N ASN A 371 4.73 17.23 23.69
CA ASN A 371 6.17 17.07 23.81
C ASN A 371 6.70 15.90 22.98
N PHE A 372 7.71 16.17 22.18
CA PHE A 372 8.45 15.16 21.45
C PHE A 372 9.31 14.31 22.41
N SER A 373 9.16 12.98 22.33
CA SER A 373 9.97 12.03 23.09
C SER A 373 10.41 10.90 22.18
N MET A 374 11.64 10.97 21.69
CA MET A 374 12.19 10.02 20.71
C MET A 374 12.09 8.57 21.19
N LYS A 375 11.48 7.72 20.38
CA LYS A 375 11.43 6.27 20.53
C LYS A 375 12.26 5.64 19.41
N ARG A 376 13.08 4.66 19.77
CA ARG A 376 14.03 4.02 18.85
C ARG A 376 13.83 2.51 18.83
N SER A 377 14.13 1.91 17.69
CA SER A 377 14.22 0.45 17.58
C SER A 377 15.37 0.02 16.67
N LEU A 378 15.92 -1.14 16.95
CA LEU A 378 16.86 -1.86 16.09
C LEU A 378 16.20 -3.12 15.56
N GLY A 379 16.42 -3.43 14.29
CA GLY A 379 15.88 -4.63 13.67
C GLY A 379 16.88 -5.33 12.77
N ILE A 380 16.58 -6.58 12.51
CA ILE A 380 17.24 -7.39 11.50
C ILE A 380 16.19 -7.86 10.48
N GLN A 381 16.59 -7.97 9.22
CA GLN A 381 15.72 -8.36 8.12
C GLN A 381 16.41 -9.47 7.33
N TRP A 382 15.67 -10.50 7.00
CA TRP A 382 16.07 -11.46 5.98
C TRP A 382 15.01 -11.46 4.89
N ARG A 383 15.45 -11.25 3.64
CA ARG A 383 14.57 -11.18 2.49
C ARG A 383 15.02 -12.14 1.41
N LEU A 384 14.05 -12.87 0.85
CA LEU A 384 14.19 -13.69 -0.34
C LEU A 384 13.41 -13.04 -1.47
N ASN A 385 14.08 -12.67 -2.54
CA ASN A 385 13.47 -12.03 -3.71
C ASN A 385 13.50 -13.00 -4.89
N GLY A 386 12.46 -12.96 -5.70
CA GLY A 386 12.35 -13.78 -6.89
C GLY A 386 11.07 -13.51 -7.66
N PHE A 387 10.58 -14.52 -8.32
CA PHE A 387 9.34 -14.48 -9.09
C PHE A 387 8.41 -15.60 -8.68
N SER A 388 7.12 -15.30 -8.61
CA SER A 388 6.04 -16.27 -8.45
C SER A 388 5.19 -16.34 -9.71
N PHE A 389 4.51 -17.47 -9.91
CA PHE A 389 3.58 -17.66 -11.03
C PHE A 389 4.16 -17.19 -12.37
N TYR A 390 5.42 -17.58 -12.65
CA TYR A 390 6.23 -17.29 -13.83
C TYR A 390 6.85 -15.90 -13.90
N ASN A 391 6.17 -14.80 -13.53
CA ASN A 391 6.72 -13.47 -13.82
C ASN A 391 6.38 -12.38 -12.80
N PHE A 392 5.68 -12.69 -11.72
CA PHE A 392 5.37 -11.67 -10.71
C PHE A 392 6.53 -11.51 -9.73
N PRO A 393 7.20 -10.33 -9.69
CA PRO A 393 8.21 -10.05 -8.68
C PRO A 393 7.61 -10.27 -7.29
N THR A 394 8.26 -11.12 -6.51
CA THR A 394 7.76 -11.55 -5.20
C THR A 394 8.91 -11.56 -4.20
N ALA A 395 8.66 -11.05 -2.99
CA ALA A 395 9.61 -11.19 -1.89
C ALA A 395 8.94 -11.77 -0.66
N ILE A 396 9.66 -12.66 0.02
CA ILE A 396 9.36 -13.13 1.36
C ILE A 396 10.35 -12.46 2.31
N GLU A 397 9.82 -11.80 3.34
CA GLU A 397 10.62 -11.02 4.27
C GLU A 397 10.30 -11.41 5.71
N LEU A 398 11.33 -11.74 6.47
CA LEU A 398 11.29 -11.95 7.90
C LEU A 398 12.02 -10.80 8.58
N GLU A 399 11.37 -10.16 9.54
CA GLU A 399 11.96 -9.10 10.34
C GLU A 399 11.82 -9.39 11.84
N TYR A 400 12.80 -9.00 12.61
CA TYR A 400 12.71 -8.92 14.06
C TYR A 400 13.19 -7.56 14.51
N HIS A 401 12.43 -6.92 15.41
CA HIS A 401 12.70 -5.57 15.92
C HIS A 401 12.71 -5.56 17.44
N GLN A 402 13.78 -5.02 18.01
CA GLN A 402 13.93 -4.77 19.44
C GLN A 402 13.75 -3.28 19.73
N PRO A 403 12.78 -2.88 20.54
CA PRO A 403 12.69 -1.50 21.02
C PRO A 403 13.88 -1.18 21.92
N LEU A 404 14.37 0.07 21.86
CA LEU A 404 15.50 0.54 22.66
C LEU A 404 15.05 1.40 23.84
N ASP A 405 13.87 1.99 23.75
CA ASP A 405 13.32 2.89 24.76
C ASP A 405 12.05 2.27 25.35
N LYS A 406 11.88 2.45 26.67
CA LYS A 406 10.65 2.07 27.38
C LYS A 406 9.90 3.34 27.74
N PHE A 407 8.59 3.28 27.66
CA PHE A 407 7.72 4.36 28.11
C PHE A 407 6.38 3.81 28.58
N ASP A 408 5.76 4.57 29.48
CA ASP A 408 4.46 4.26 30.04
C ASP A 408 3.40 5.11 29.35
N LYS A 409 2.24 4.52 29.15
CA LYS A 409 1.03 5.19 28.66
C LYS A 409 -0.14 4.77 29.52
N GLU A 410 -0.93 5.72 29.94
CA GLU A 410 -2.16 5.48 30.67
C GLU A 410 -3.32 5.31 29.69
N ILE A 411 -4.01 4.17 29.76
CA ILE A 411 -5.18 3.85 28.94
C ILE A 411 -6.25 3.28 29.87
N ASN A 412 -7.42 3.94 29.96
CA ASN A 412 -8.53 3.54 30.81
C ASN A 412 -8.10 3.34 32.29
N GLU A 413 -7.33 4.28 32.83
CA GLU A 413 -6.79 4.24 34.21
C GLU A 413 -5.75 3.12 34.47
N GLU A 414 -5.44 2.31 33.45
CA GLU A 414 -4.37 1.31 33.52
C GLU A 414 -3.06 1.86 32.93
N LYS A 415 -1.97 1.69 33.68
CA LYS A 415 -0.63 2.04 33.24
C LYS A 415 -0.02 0.90 32.45
N ILE A 416 0.13 1.08 31.14
CA ILE A 416 0.71 0.09 30.24
C ILE A 416 2.14 0.52 29.86
N THR A 417 3.12 -0.35 30.14
CA THR A 417 4.52 -0.13 29.76
C THR A 417 4.79 -0.74 28.39
N TYR A 418 5.25 0.09 27.45
CA TYR A 418 5.68 -0.31 26.12
C TYR A 418 7.20 -0.36 26.00
N GLY A 419 7.70 -1.15 25.03
CA GLY A 419 9.14 -1.23 24.76
C GLY A 419 9.88 -2.32 25.54
N GLU A 420 9.18 -3.30 26.13
CA GLU A 420 9.81 -4.41 26.84
C GLU A 420 10.16 -5.59 25.94
N LYS A 421 9.28 -5.91 24.99
CA LYS A 421 9.40 -7.12 24.16
C LYS A 421 9.63 -6.74 22.70
N GLY A 422 10.54 -7.45 22.06
CA GLY A 422 10.74 -7.38 20.62
C GLY A 422 9.57 -7.96 19.84
N ARG A 423 9.52 -7.65 18.54
CA ARG A 423 8.44 -8.05 17.62
C ARG A 423 8.98 -8.67 16.36
N ALA A 424 8.34 -9.73 15.91
CA ALA A 424 8.66 -10.40 14.65
C ALA A 424 7.54 -10.17 13.63
N TYR A 425 7.95 -10.04 12.36
CA TYR A 425 7.05 -9.84 11.24
C TYR A 425 7.42 -10.77 10.09
N LEU A 426 6.40 -11.39 9.49
CA LEU A 426 6.49 -12.10 8.22
C LEU A 426 5.71 -11.29 7.18
N LYS A 427 6.37 -10.93 6.06
CA LYS A 427 5.75 -10.20 4.95
C LYS A 427 5.93 -10.97 3.66
N ILE A 428 4.90 -10.96 2.82
CA ILE A 428 4.96 -11.41 1.44
C ILE A 428 4.61 -10.21 0.58
N LEU A 429 5.55 -9.80 -0.26
CA LEU A 429 5.47 -8.61 -1.10
C LEU A 429 5.31 -9.05 -2.56
N PHE A 430 4.37 -8.46 -3.26
CA PHE A 430 4.14 -8.66 -4.69
C PHE A 430 4.25 -7.33 -5.41
N ASP A 431 4.74 -7.37 -6.66
CA ASP A 431 4.73 -6.26 -7.61
C ASP A 431 3.90 -6.68 -8.83
N PHE A 432 2.82 -5.95 -9.11
CA PHE A 432 1.88 -6.23 -10.20
C PHE A 432 1.98 -5.20 -11.32
#